data_201d5142dfe055319dce35a1ffb8e140
#
_entry.id   201d5142dfe055319dce35a1ffb8e140
#
_cell.length_a   1.000
_cell.length_b   1.000
_cell.length_c   1.000
_cell.angle_alpha   90.00
_cell.angle_beta   90.00
_cell.angle_gamma   90.00
#
_symmetry.space_group_name_H-M   'P 1'
#
loop_
_entity.id
_entity.type
_entity.pdbx_description
1 polymer ?
#
loop_
_entity_poly.entity_id
_entity_poly.type
_entity_poly.pdbx_seq_one_letter_code
_entity_poly.pdbx_strand_id
1 'polypeptide(L)'
;MGAPLVPYVKQRMGLDEGTLGLLLLCLGVGSILSMPLAGALAARFGCRRLLVCSTVLICLCLPLLATISSLPLLIATLFLFGASMGGVDCTANVQAVIVERASGKTMMSGFHGLFSLGGIVGAAGVAGLLSLGISPFTAMLIVVFLTLVALAKAAPNLLPYGSPADGPAFAIPRGVVLFIGLLCFTVFLAEGAMLDWSAVFLTSLRGVEASYAGLGYAVFAATMTLGRLFGDAVVKRVGSNRVIILGGLCAAAGLAVATLIPVWQAALLGYALVGAGCSNIVPVCYSAVGRQKTMPESVAIPAITTVGYAGILIGPAAIGFIAHVSSLELAFMIVAVMLLGVAIGGSKLRT
;
A
#
# COMPACT_ATOMS: atom_id res chain seq x y z
N MET A 1 2.72 -11.32 1.72
CA MET A 1 3.44 -12.58 1.97
C MET A 1 3.83 -12.75 3.44
N GLY A 2 4.22 -11.71 4.19
CA GLY A 2 4.56 -11.82 5.62
C GLY A 2 3.38 -11.98 6.56
N ALA A 3 2.21 -11.42 6.23
CA ALA A 3 1.04 -11.44 7.10
C ALA A 3 0.62 -12.84 7.60
N PRO A 4 0.61 -13.91 6.77
CA PRO A 4 0.29 -15.25 7.25
C PRO A 4 1.28 -15.83 8.27
N LEU A 5 2.48 -15.26 8.42
CA LEU A 5 3.48 -15.70 9.40
C LEU A 5 3.27 -15.09 10.80
N VAL A 6 2.54 -14.00 10.89
CA VAL A 6 2.37 -13.25 12.17
C VAL A 6 1.87 -14.14 13.30
N PRO A 7 0.83 -15.00 13.13
CA PRO A 7 0.38 -15.91 14.20
C PRO A 7 1.46 -16.88 14.65
N TYR A 8 2.26 -17.40 13.73
CA TYR A 8 3.34 -18.37 14.03
C TYR A 8 4.48 -17.71 14.81
N VAL A 9 4.85 -16.47 14.45
CA VAL A 9 5.87 -15.69 15.18
C VAL A 9 5.37 -15.38 16.58
N LYS A 10 4.11 -14.91 16.72
CA LYS A 10 3.49 -14.62 18.00
C LYS A 10 3.51 -15.84 18.91
N GLN A 11 3.06 -16.99 18.42
CA GLN A 11 3.01 -18.24 19.19
C GLN A 11 4.41 -18.74 19.57
N ARG A 12 5.35 -18.75 18.62
CA ARG A 12 6.73 -19.25 18.85
C ARG A 12 7.46 -18.44 19.91
N MET A 13 7.24 -17.14 19.97
CA MET A 13 7.95 -16.23 20.86
C MET A 13 7.16 -15.85 22.11
N GLY A 14 5.91 -16.31 22.25
CA GLY A 14 5.05 -15.97 23.37
C GLY A 14 4.76 -14.47 23.48
N LEU A 15 4.59 -13.77 22.34
CA LEU A 15 4.41 -12.32 22.30
C LEU A 15 2.99 -11.92 22.72
N ASP A 16 2.90 -10.91 23.57
CA ASP A 16 1.65 -10.18 23.83
C ASP A 16 1.30 -9.27 22.63
N GLU A 17 0.05 -8.79 22.58
CA GLU A 17 -0.47 -7.95 21.51
C GLU A 17 0.28 -6.61 21.37
N GLY A 18 0.68 -6.02 22.49
CA GLY A 18 1.40 -4.74 22.52
C GLY A 18 2.80 -4.88 21.91
N THR A 19 3.55 -5.89 22.32
CA THR A 19 4.88 -6.20 21.75
C THR A 19 4.78 -6.53 20.27
N LEU A 20 3.77 -7.31 19.86
CA LEU A 20 3.52 -7.60 18.45
C LEU A 20 3.23 -6.33 17.64
N GLY A 21 2.41 -5.43 18.17
CA GLY A 21 2.13 -4.14 17.54
C GLY A 21 3.39 -3.29 17.35
N LEU A 22 4.27 -3.21 18.37
CA LEU A 22 5.55 -2.51 18.26
C LEU A 22 6.48 -3.14 17.21
N LEU A 23 6.50 -4.46 17.11
CA LEU A 23 7.27 -5.18 16.09
C LEU A 23 6.77 -4.87 14.67
N LEU A 24 5.47 -4.84 14.46
CA LEU A 24 4.89 -4.47 13.17
C LEU A 24 5.15 -2.99 12.84
N LEU A 25 5.19 -2.12 13.86
CA LEU A 25 5.59 -0.72 13.67
C LEU A 25 7.04 -0.59 13.20
N CYS A 26 7.97 -1.45 13.67
CA CYS A 26 9.36 -1.46 13.20
C CYS A 26 9.45 -1.68 11.67
N LEU A 27 8.60 -2.55 11.11
CA LEU A 27 8.49 -2.75 9.67
C LEU A 27 8.08 -1.46 8.95
N GLY A 28 7.03 -0.79 9.44
CA GLY A 28 6.56 0.46 8.88
C GLY A 28 7.61 1.57 8.95
N VAL A 29 8.30 1.72 10.07
CA VAL A 29 9.39 2.68 10.26
C VAL A 29 10.53 2.40 9.28
N GLY A 30 10.93 1.13 9.13
CA GLY A 30 11.94 0.72 8.14
C GLY A 30 11.57 1.15 6.73
N SER A 31 10.30 0.93 6.34
CA SER A 31 9.78 1.33 5.02
C SER A 31 9.84 2.84 4.82
N ILE A 32 9.30 3.63 5.76
CA ILE A 32 9.26 5.10 5.64
C ILE A 32 10.66 5.71 5.57
N LEU A 33 11.59 5.24 6.39
CA LEU A 33 12.96 5.77 6.40
C LEU A 33 13.75 5.42 5.14
N SER A 34 13.48 4.27 4.54
CA SER A 34 14.17 3.83 3.32
C SER A 34 13.68 4.50 2.05
N MET A 35 12.43 4.95 1.97
CA MET A 35 11.84 5.51 0.74
C MET A 35 12.58 6.73 0.19
N PRO A 36 12.91 7.77 0.99
CA PRO A 36 13.68 8.90 0.50
C PRO A 36 15.10 8.47 0.05
N LEU A 37 15.73 7.55 0.79
CA LEU A 37 17.02 7.00 0.43
C LEU A 37 16.96 6.19 -0.88
N ALA A 38 15.88 5.43 -1.09
CA ALA A 38 15.67 4.66 -2.30
C ALA A 38 15.60 5.56 -3.54
N GLY A 39 14.98 6.73 -3.45
CA GLY A 39 14.97 7.70 -4.55
C GLY A 39 16.37 8.16 -4.93
N ALA A 40 17.18 8.55 -3.94
CA ALA A 40 18.57 8.97 -4.15
C ALA A 40 19.45 7.84 -4.72
N LEU A 41 19.29 6.62 -4.20
CA LEU A 41 20.02 5.44 -4.68
C LEU A 41 19.59 5.03 -6.08
N ALA A 42 18.29 5.10 -6.41
CA ALA A 42 17.78 4.83 -7.74
C ALA A 42 18.33 5.83 -8.78
N ALA A 43 18.39 7.11 -8.42
CA ALA A 43 18.99 8.14 -9.27
C ALA A 43 20.49 7.89 -9.52
N ARG A 44 21.24 7.42 -8.50
CA ARG A 44 22.69 7.20 -8.59
C ARG A 44 23.05 5.86 -9.25
N PHE A 45 22.37 4.77 -8.89
CA PHE A 45 22.75 3.40 -9.27
C PHE A 45 21.79 2.76 -10.29
N GLY A 46 20.66 3.40 -10.58
CA GLY A 46 19.61 2.91 -11.45
C GLY A 46 18.57 2.03 -10.74
N CYS A 47 17.38 1.99 -11.31
CA CYS A 47 16.23 1.24 -10.74
C CYS A 47 16.53 -0.27 -10.67
N ARG A 48 17.14 -0.85 -11.70
CA ARG A 48 17.46 -2.30 -11.75
C ARG A 48 18.25 -2.76 -10.54
N ARG A 49 19.39 -2.10 -10.24
CA ARG A 49 20.26 -2.53 -9.14
C ARG A 49 19.52 -2.46 -7.81
N LEU A 50 18.79 -1.39 -7.57
CA LEU A 50 18.10 -1.20 -6.31
C LEU A 50 16.94 -2.19 -6.15
N LEU A 51 16.13 -2.42 -7.19
CA LEU A 51 15.07 -3.42 -7.18
C LEU A 51 15.61 -4.83 -6.92
N VAL A 52 16.71 -5.20 -7.60
CA VAL A 52 17.33 -6.52 -7.40
C VAL A 52 17.87 -6.65 -5.97
N CYS A 53 18.65 -5.69 -5.48
CA CYS A 53 19.22 -5.75 -4.13
C CYS A 53 18.12 -5.79 -3.06
N SER A 54 17.12 -4.92 -3.15
CA SER A 54 16.01 -4.88 -2.18
C SER A 54 15.18 -6.17 -2.21
N THR A 55 14.90 -6.72 -3.40
CA THR A 55 14.16 -7.99 -3.50
C THR A 55 14.97 -9.17 -2.95
N VAL A 56 16.28 -9.21 -3.18
CA VAL A 56 17.16 -10.25 -2.58
C VAL A 56 17.16 -10.12 -1.06
N LEU A 57 17.24 -8.91 -0.51
CA LEU A 57 17.14 -8.69 0.94
C LEU A 57 15.81 -9.16 1.52
N ILE A 58 14.68 -8.91 0.83
CA ILE A 58 13.37 -9.48 1.20
C ILE A 58 13.44 -11.00 1.24
N CYS A 59 14.01 -11.63 0.21
CA CYS A 59 14.16 -13.08 0.13
C CYS A 59 15.02 -13.66 1.25
N LEU A 60 16.04 -12.94 1.71
CA LEU A 60 16.85 -13.33 2.87
C LEU A 60 16.10 -13.18 4.20
N CYS A 61 15.30 -12.13 4.35
CA CYS A 61 14.53 -11.88 5.56
C CYS A 61 13.38 -12.89 5.77
N LEU A 62 12.72 -13.33 4.71
CA LEU A 62 11.53 -14.20 4.82
C LEU A 62 11.77 -15.51 5.59
N PRO A 63 12.82 -16.33 5.30
CA PRO A 63 13.12 -17.53 6.07
C PRO A 63 13.54 -17.20 7.51
N LEU A 64 14.25 -16.08 7.71
CA LEU A 64 14.65 -15.63 9.05
C LEU A 64 13.42 -15.31 9.91
N LEU A 65 12.41 -14.62 9.36
CA LEU A 65 11.16 -14.35 10.07
C LEU A 65 10.43 -15.64 10.48
N ALA A 66 10.59 -16.72 9.72
CA ALA A 66 9.98 -18.01 10.03
C ALA A 66 10.73 -18.79 11.14
N THR A 67 11.99 -18.44 11.48
CA THR A 67 12.86 -19.23 12.36
C THR A 67 13.39 -18.51 13.59
N ILE A 68 13.56 -17.20 13.55
CA ILE A 68 14.16 -16.39 14.63
C ILE A 68 13.33 -16.50 15.91
N SER A 69 14.04 -16.77 17.04
CA SER A 69 13.47 -16.78 18.40
C SER A 69 14.09 -15.72 19.33
N SER A 70 14.97 -14.85 18.81
CA SER A 70 15.59 -13.74 19.55
C SER A 70 14.87 -12.44 19.21
N LEU A 71 14.36 -11.74 20.22
CA LEU A 71 13.62 -10.48 20.02
C LEU A 71 14.46 -9.38 19.35
N PRO A 72 15.74 -9.11 19.75
CA PRO A 72 16.55 -8.12 19.06
C PRO A 72 16.80 -8.44 17.58
N LEU A 73 17.03 -9.73 17.28
CA LEU A 73 17.24 -10.17 15.90
C LEU A 73 15.95 -10.08 15.08
N LEU A 74 14.79 -10.34 15.68
CA LEU A 74 13.49 -10.18 15.03
C LEU A 74 13.22 -8.71 14.70
N ILE A 75 13.48 -7.78 15.64
CA ILE A 75 13.39 -6.32 15.43
C ILE A 75 14.26 -5.89 14.23
N ALA A 76 15.53 -6.28 14.24
CA ALA A 76 16.47 -5.95 13.16
C ALA A 76 16.01 -6.52 11.81
N THR A 77 15.53 -7.77 11.80
CA THR A 77 15.04 -8.43 10.58
C THR A 77 13.77 -7.76 10.05
N LEU A 78 12.80 -7.40 10.92
CA LEU A 78 11.59 -6.69 10.54
C LEU A 78 11.89 -5.29 10.02
N PHE A 79 12.80 -4.57 10.65
CA PHE A 79 13.25 -3.26 10.18
C PHE A 79 13.88 -3.38 8.78
N LEU A 80 14.80 -4.32 8.58
CA LEU A 80 15.48 -4.55 7.30
C LEU A 80 14.48 -5.01 6.22
N PHE A 81 13.55 -5.89 6.57
CA PHE A 81 12.47 -6.32 5.69
C PHE A 81 11.60 -5.13 5.26
N GLY A 82 11.19 -4.29 6.22
CA GLY A 82 10.45 -3.07 5.95
C GLY A 82 11.22 -2.09 5.07
N ALA A 83 12.49 -1.85 5.37
CA ALA A 83 13.36 -0.98 4.57
C ALA A 83 13.49 -1.50 3.13
N SER A 84 13.61 -2.82 2.96
CA SER A 84 13.67 -3.43 1.63
C SER A 84 12.35 -3.32 0.87
N MET A 85 11.22 -3.48 1.57
CA MET A 85 9.88 -3.28 0.99
C MET A 85 9.68 -1.83 0.52
N GLY A 86 10.02 -0.84 1.36
CA GLY A 86 9.98 0.57 1.00
C GLY A 86 10.91 0.89 -0.19
N GLY A 87 12.09 0.26 -0.22
CA GLY A 87 13.02 0.35 -1.34
C GLY A 87 12.43 -0.17 -2.66
N VAL A 88 11.80 -1.35 -2.64
CA VAL A 88 11.11 -1.91 -3.82
C VAL A 88 9.96 -1.01 -4.24
N ASP A 89 9.07 -0.63 -3.32
CA ASP A 89 7.88 0.15 -3.64
C ASP A 89 8.24 1.50 -4.24
N CYS A 90 9.11 2.27 -3.59
CA CYS A 90 9.55 3.57 -4.10
C CYS A 90 10.22 3.44 -5.46
N THR A 91 11.15 2.49 -5.63
CA THR A 91 11.91 2.34 -6.88
C THR A 91 11.04 1.83 -8.03
N ALA A 92 10.09 0.92 -7.74
CA ALA A 92 9.13 0.45 -8.74
C ALA A 92 8.25 1.61 -9.24
N ASN A 93 7.81 2.50 -8.35
CA ASN A 93 7.05 3.70 -8.74
C ASN A 93 7.90 4.69 -9.55
N VAL A 94 9.18 4.90 -9.19
CA VAL A 94 10.12 5.69 -10.02
C VAL A 94 10.23 5.10 -11.42
N GLN A 95 10.49 3.79 -11.52
CA GLN A 95 10.57 3.11 -12.82
C GLN A 95 9.25 3.19 -13.60
N ALA A 96 8.12 2.99 -12.93
CA ALA A 96 6.80 3.04 -13.55
C ALA A 96 6.52 4.42 -14.18
N VAL A 97 6.82 5.52 -13.47
CA VAL A 97 6.69 6.89 -14.00
C VAL A 97 7.58 7.10 -15.23
N ILE A 98 8.84 6.64 -15.20
CA ILE A 98 9.76 6.75 -16.34
C ILE A 98 9.20 5.99 -17.56
N VAL A 99 8.74 4.76 -17.36
CA VAL A 99 8.19 3.90 -18.43
C VAL A 99 6.89 4.48 -18.99
N GLU A 100 5.96 4.92 -18.13
CA GLU A 100 4.71 5.56 -18.54
C GLU A 100 4.99 6.78 -19.42
N ARG A 101 5.89 7.67 -18.98
CA ARG A 101 6.26 8.87 -19.73
C ARG A 101 6.94 8.54 -21.07
N ALA A 102 7.85 7.57 -21.08
CA ALA A 102 8.55 7.17 -22.29
C ALA A 102 7.64 6.49 -23.32
N SER A 103 6.63 5.75 -22.85
CA SER A 103 5.65 5.07 -23.71
C SER A 103 4.56 6.00 -24.25
N GLY A 104 4.30 7.13 -23.60
CA GLY A 104 3.18 8.01 -23.88
C GLY A 104 1.79 7.39 -23.61
N LYS A 105 1.74 6.25 -22.90
CA LYS A 105 0.51 5.50 -22.60
C LYS A 105 0.22 5.54 -21.10
N THR A 106 -1.04 5.65 -20.72
CA THR A 106 -1.47 5.45 -19.33
C THR A 106 -1.24 4.00 -18.94
N MET A 107 -0.40 3.75 -17.92
CA MET A 107 0.00 2.41 -17.47
C MET A 107 0.08 2.30 -15.93
N MET A 108 -0.02 3.40 -15.21
CA MET A 108 0.22 3.41 -13.77
C MET A 108 -0.81 2.58 -12.99
N SER A 109 -2.08 2.62 -13.39
CA SER A 109 -3.12 1.80 -12.76
C SER A 109 -2.86 0.30 -12.96
N GLY A 110 -2.41 -0.11 -14.15
CA GLY A 110 -2.03 -1.50 -14.44
C GLY A 110 -0.86 -1.98 -13.56
N PHE A 111 0.17 -1.16 -13.35
CA PHE A 111 1.27 -1.50 -12.44
C PHE A 111 0.78 -1.71 -10.99
N HIS A 112 -0.04 -0.81 -10.48
CA HIS A 112 -0.66 -0.97 -9.16
C HIS A 112 -1.64 -2.15 -9.09
N GLY A 113 -2.34 -2.45 -10.19
CA GLY A 113 -3.21 -3.63 -10.32
C GLY A 113 -2.43 -4.94 -10.22
N LEU A 114 -1.30 -5.05 -10.92
CA LEU A 114 -0.41 -6.22 -10.82
C LEU A 114 0.20 -6.36 -9.42
N PHE A 115 0.53 -5.26 -8.76
CA PHE A 115 0.97 -5.27 -7.36
C PHE A 115 -0.13 -5.84 -6.44
N SER A 116 -1.37 -5.38 -6.58
CA SER A 116 -2.51 -5.88 -5.80
C SER A 116 -2.76 -7.37 -6.06
N LEU A 117 -2.74 -7.78 -7.32
CA LEU A 117 -2.88 -9.19 -7.70
C LEU A 117 -1.76 -10.06 -7.11
N GLY A 118 -0.51 -9.58 -7.17
CA GLY A 118 0.65 -10.23 -6.56
C GLY A 118 0.49 -10.39 -5.04
N GLY A 119 -0.08 -9.39 -4.37
CA GLY A 119 -0.41 -9.44 -2.95
C GLY A 119 -1.43 -10.55 -2.63
N ILE A 120 -2.52 -10.62 -3.40
CA ILE A 120 -3.58 -11.63 -3.24
C ILE A 120 -3.00 -13.04 -3.51
N VAL A 121 -2.32 -13.24 -4.64
CA VAL A 121 -1.72 -14.53 -5.01
C VAL A 121 -0.69 -14.98 -3.97
N GLY A 122 0.15 -14.05 -3.50
CA GLY A 122 1.16 -14.36 -2.48
C GLY A 122 0.54 -14.73 -1.13
N ALA A 123 -0.47 -13.99 -0.66
CA ALA A 123 -1.15 -14.29 0.60
C ALA A 123 -1.93 -15.61 0.52
N ALA A 124 -2.73 -15.81 -0.53
CA ALA A 124 -3.49 -17.04 -0.76
C ALA A 124 -2.57 -18.26 -0.95
N GLY A 125 -1.46 -18.08 -1.68
CA GLY A 125 -0.48 -19.15 -1.89
C GLY A 125 0.16 -19.60 -0.59
N VAL A 126 0.61 -18.67 0.26
CA VAL A 126 1.18 -19.01 1.58
C VAL A 126 0.12 -19.67 2.46
N ALA A 127 -1.09 -19.10 2.55
CA ALA A 127 -2.17 -19.69 3.34
C ALA A 127 -2.52 -21.10 2.86
N GLY A 128 -2.56 -21.32 1.54
CA GLY A 128 -2.78 -22.66 0.95
C GLY A 128 -1.67 -23.66 1.31
N LEU A 129 -0.39 -23.27 1.22
CA LEU A 129 0.72 -24.12 1.64
C LEU A 129 0.62 -24.51 3.11
N LEU A 130 0.31 -23.55 3.99
CA LEU A 130 0.16 -23.78 5.43
C LEU A 130 -1.04 -24.69 5.72
N SER A 131 -2.17 -24.55 5.01
CA SER A 131 -3.36 -25.41 5.17
C SER A 131 -3.13 -26.85 4.73
N LEU A 132 -2.17 -27.08 3.83
CA LEU A 132 -1.71 -28.40 3.42
C LEU A 132 -0.71 -29.04 4.41
N GLY A 133 -0.47 -28.38 5.55
CA GLY A 133 0.46 -28.89 6.58
C GLY A 133 1.94 -28.62 6.29
N ILE A 134 2.25 -27.83 5.24
CA ILE A 134 3.64 -27.43 4.94
C ILE A 134 4.12 -26.48 6.03
N SER A 135 5.33 -26.72 6.55
CA SER A 135 5.91 -25.89 7.62
C SER A 135 6.06 -24.44 7.17
N PRO A 136 5.93 -23.43 8.08
CA PRO A 136 6.13 -22.02 7.75
C PRO A 136 7.49 -21.75 7.08
N PHE A 137 8.55 -22.42 7.53
CA PHE A 137 9.87 -22.30 6.94
C PHE A 137 9.91 -22.80 5.49
N THR A 138 9.38 -23.99 5.23
CA THR A 138 9.33 -24.56 3.88
C THR A 138 8.46 -23.72 2.95
N ALA A 139 7.32 -23.22 3.43
CA ALA A 139 6.46 -22.31 2.67
C ALA A 139 7.22 -21.04 2.27
N MET A 140 8.03 -20.47 3.17
CA MET A 140 8.86 -19.30 2.83
C MET A 140 9.95 -19.64 1.82
N LEU A 141 10.58 -20.80 1.89
CA LEU A 141 11.58 -21.20 0.89
C LEU A 141 10.95 -21.35 -0.51
N ILE A 142 9.73 -21.89 -0.60
CA ILE A 142 8.99 -21.97 -1.88
C ILE A 142 8.73 -20.55 -2.42
N VAL A 143 8.25 -19.62 -1.58
CA VAL A 143 8.01 -18.23 -1.97
C VAL A 143 9.30 -17.55 -2.42
N VAL A 144 10.40 -17.73 -1.69
CA VAL A 144 11.72 -17.21 -2.05
C VAL A 144 12.17 -17.74 -3.40
N PHE A 145 12.07 -19.05 -3.63
CA PHE A 145 12.43 -19.67 -4.91
C PHE A 145 11.63 -19.05 -6.07
N LEU A 146 10.30 -18.99 -5.94
CA LEU A 146 9.43 -18.40 -6.96
C LEU A 146 9.74 -16.92 -7.21
N THR A 147 10.02 -16.17 -6.14
CA THR A 147 10.39 -14.75 -6.24
C THR A 147 11.72 -14.57 -6.95
N LEU A 148 12.74 -15.38 -6.64
CA LEU A 148 14.04 -15.32 -7.30
C LEU A 148 13.96 -15.72 -8.78
N VAL A 149 13.14 -16.72 -9.13
CA VAL A 149 12.88 -17.09 -10.53
C VAL A 149 12.20 -15.93 -11.28
N ALA A 150 11.18 -15.32 -10.68
CA ALA A 150 10.52 -14.15 -11.26
C ALA A 150 11.50 -12.97 -11.42
N LEU A 151 12.31 -12.71 -10.39
CA LEU A 151 13.34 -11.66 -10.42
C LEU A 151 14.38 -11.92 -11.53
N ALA A 152 14.88 -13.14 -11.66
CA ALA A 152 15.85 -13.49 -12.69
C ALA A 152 15.31 -13.25 -14.12
N LYS A 153 14.01 -13.52 -14.33
CA LYS A 153 13.34 -13.22 -15.61
C LYS A 153 13.06 -11.73 -15.81
N ALA A 154 12.73 -11.00 -14.76
CA ALA A 154 12.39 -9.58 -14.82
C ALA A 154 13.63 -8.68 -14.89
N ALA A 155 14.70 -9.03 -14.17
CA ALA A 155 15.88 -8.18 -13.98
C ALA A 155 16.51 -7.66 -15.30
N PRO A 156 16.64 -8.44 -16.38
CA PRO A 156 17.17 -7.93 -17.65
C PRO A 156 16.35 -6.77 -18.25
N ASN A 157 15.03 -6.75 -17.98
CA ASN A 157 14.09 -5.77 -18.52
C ASN A 157 13.89 -4.56 -17.59
N LEU A 158 14.46 -4.56 -16.39
CA LEU A 158 14.43 -3.40 -15.49
C LEU A 158 15.38 -2.30 -16.01
N LEU A 159 15.01 -1.03 -15.77
CA LEU A 159 15.79 0.11 -16.23
C LEU A 159 17.15 0.19 -15.50
N PRO A 160 18.27 0.23 -16.23
CA PRO A 160 19.61 0.34 -15.65
C PRO A 160 19.89 1.75 -15.08
N TYR A 161 19.02 2.70 -15.31
CA TYR A 161 19.05 4.08 -14.84
C TYR A 161 17.82 4.41 -14.01
N GLY A 162 17.84 5.54 -13.30
CA GLY A 162 16.73 6.13 -12.57
C GLY A 162 16.38 7.51 -13.09
N SER A 163 15.58 8.27 -12.34
CA SER A 163 15.36 9.69 -12.64
C SER A 163 16.66 10.47 -12.50
N PRO A 164 16.90 11.52 -13.33
CA PRO A 164 18.11 12.34 -13.22
C PRO A 164 18.33 12.85 -11.79
N ALA A 165 19.58 12.83 -11.33
CA ALA A 165 19.99 13.26 -9.99
C ALA A 165 20.13 14.79 -9.88
N ASP A 166 19.20 15.55 -10.47
CA ASP A 166 19.23 17.00 -10.53
C ASP A 166 18.68 17.63 -9.27
N GLY A 167 19.35 17.47 -8.13
CA GLY A 167 18.88 18.06 -6.87
C GLY A 167 19.45 17.42 -5.61
N PRO A 168 19.04 17.89 -4.42
CA PRO A 168 19.46 17.32 -3.15
C PRO A 168 18.95 15.87 -3.02
N ALA A 169 19.69 15.03 -2.29
CA ALA A 169 19.27 13.64 -2.01
C ALA A 169 17.97 13.55 -1.20
N PHE A 170 17.65 14.61 -0.44
CA PHE A 170 16.45 14.74 0.37
C PHE A 170 15.86 16.13 0.21
N ALA A 171 14.53 16.20 0.09
CA ALA A 171 13.82 17.48 0.12
C ALA A 171 12.45 17.29 0.78
N ILE A 172 12.06 18.26 1.60
CA ILE A 172 10.70 18.32 2.16
C ILE A 172 9.73 18.63 1.01
N PRO A 173 8.65 17.85 0.83
CA PRO A 173 7.68 18.11 -0.23
C PRO A 173 7.04 19.47 -0.06
N ARG A 174 6.86 20.20 -1.16
CA ARG A 174 6.28 21.54 -1.18
C ARG A 174 5.37 21.75 -2.40
N GLY A 175 4.50 22.74 -2.30
CA GLY A 175 3.60 23.10 -3.40
C GLY A 175 2.74 21.93 -3.84
N VAL A 176 2.68 21.69 -5.14
CA VAL A 176 1.85 20.64 -5.74
C VAL A 176 2.29 19.21 -5.31
N VAL A 177 3.58 19.00 -5.02
CA VAL A 177 4.09 17.69 -4.56
C VAL A 177 3.54 17.34 -3.17
N LEU A 178 3.56 18.29 -2.23
CA LEU A 178 2.93 18.11 -0.91
C LEU A 178 1.43 17.86 -1.04
N PHE A 179 0.77 18.63 -1.89
CA PHE A 179 -0.66 18.49 -2.14
C PHE A 179 -1.01 17.09 -2.67
N ILE A 180 -0.28 16.59 -3.68
CA ILE A 180 -0.45 15.23 -4.20
C ILE A 180 -0.16 14.18 -3.11
N GLY A 181 0.90 14.40 -2.32
CA GLY A 181 1.23 13.53 -1.18
C GLY A 181 0.09 13.41 -0.17
N LEU A 182 -0.60 14.52 0.14
CA LEU A 182 -1.75 14.52 1.04
C LEU A 182 -2.97 13.78 0.44
N LEU A 183 -3.18 13.84 -0.87
CA LEU A 183 -4.19 13.01 -1.53
C LEU A 183 -3.85 11.52 -1.38
N CYS A 184 -2.59 11.14 -1.63
CA CYS A 184 -2.12 9.76 -1.43
C CYS A 184 -2.25 9.33 0.04
N PHE A 185 -1.87 10.19 0.99
CA PHE A 185 -2.03 9.95 2.43
C PHE A 185 -3.47 9.60 2.79
N THR A 186 -4.44 10.37 2.32
CA THR A 186 -5.86 10.13 2.61
C THR A 186 -6.35 8.79 2.04
N VAL A 187 -5.95 8.46 0.82
CA VAL A 187 -6.34 7.19 0.19
C VAL A 187 -5.69 6.00 0.91
N PHE A 188 -4.41 6.06 1.23
CA PHE A 188 -3.72 5.01 1.98
C PHE A 188 -4.22 4.88 3.42
N LEU A 189 -4.65 5.99 4.05
CA LEU A 189 -5.33 5.94 5.34
C LEU A 189 -6.66 5.20 5.23
N ALA A 190 -7.44 5.45 4.17
CA ALA A 190 -8.68 4.72 3.91
C ALA A 190 -8.43 3.22 3.61
N GLU A 191 -7.36 2.89 2.85
CA GLU A 191 -6.93 1.49 2.64
C GLU A 191 -6.60 0.81 3.96
N GLY A 192 -5.81 1.46 4.83
CA GLY A 192 -5.48 0.97 6.17
C GLY A 192 -6.72 0.82 7.06
N ALA A 193 -7.66 1.76 6.99
CA ALA A 193 -8.93 1.66 7.71
C ALA A 193 -9.73 0.41 7.30
N MET A 194 -9.77 0.12 6.00
CA MET A 194 -10.47 -1.09 5.52
C MET A 194 -9.74 -2.37 5.94
N LEU A 195 -8.41 -2.38 5.90
CA LEU A 195 -7.60 -3.52 6.28
C LEU A 195 -7.80 -3.91 7.76
N ASP A 196 -7.72 -2.93 8.66
CA ASP A 196 -7.63 -3.19 10.10
C ASP A 196 -8.99 -3.09 10.81
N TRP A 197 -9.92 -2.27 10.32
CA TRP A 197 -11.15 -1.94 11.04
C TRP A 197 -12.42 -2.44 10.37
N SER A 198 -12.39 -2.89 9.10
CA SER A 198 -13.60 -3.38 8.43
C SER A 198 -14.22 -4.61 9.12
N ALA A 199 -13.37 -5.54 9.56
CA ALA A 199 -13.80 -6.74 10.27
C ALA A 199 -14.39 -6.38 11.65
N VAL A 200 -13.73 -5.49 12.40
CA VAL A 200 -14.21 -5.01 13.71
C VAL A 200 -15.55 -4.31 13.54
N PHE A 201 -15.70 -3.46 12.53
CA PHE A 201 -16.96 -2.76 12.26
C PHE A 201 -18.11 -3.74 11.96
N LEU A 202 -17.86 -4.76 11.14
CA LEU A 202 -18.87 -5.77 10.81
C LEU A 202 -19.30 -6.59 12.03
N THR A 203 -18.36 -7.02 12.84
CA THR A 203 -18.68 -7.86 14.00
C THR A 203 -19.30 -7.07 15.13
N SER A 204 -18.72 -5.92 15.49
CA SER A 204 -19.15 -5.17 16.68
C SER A 204 -20.39 -4.31 16.44
N LEU A 205 -20.62 -3.82 15.20
CA LEU A 205 -21.68 -2.84 14.91
C LEU A 205 -22.74 -3.34 13.94
N ARG A 206 -22.49 -4.44 13.24
CA ARG A 206 -23.42 -5.00 12.23
C ARG A 206 -23.84 -6.44 12.53
N GLY A 207 -23.37 -7.00 13.65
CA GLY A 207 -23.77 -8.32 14.11
C GLY A 207 -23.33 -9.48 13.21
N VAL A 208 -22.30 -9.28 12.41
CA VAL A 208 -21.74 -10.34 11.55
C VAL A 208 -20.93 -11.31 12.41
N GLU A 209 -21.13 -12.60 12.20
CA GLU A 209 -20.34 -13.64 12.87
C GLU A 209 -18.85 -13.49 12.59
N ALA A 210 -18.00 -13.74 13.59
CA ALA A 210 -16.53 -13.58 13.46
C ALA A 210 -15.94 -14.42 12.32
N SER A 211 -16.54 -15.56 12.00
CA SER A 211 -16.17 -16.42 10.86
C SER A 211 -16.29 -15.72 9.49
N TYR A 212 -17.18 -14.72 9.35
CA TYR A 212 -17.42 -13.96 8.13
C TYR A 212 -16.83 -12.54 8.17
N ALA A 213 -16.15 -12.15 9.23
CA ALA A 213 -15.62 -10.80 9.43
C ALA A 213 -14.66 -10.36 8.31
N GLY A 214 -13.89 -11.30 7.77
CA GLY A 214 -12.95 -11.07 6.67
C GLY A 214 -13.59 -10.65 5.34
N LEU A 215 -14.92 -10.85 5.17
CA LEU A 215 -15.63 -10.46 3.95
C LEU A 215 -15.52 -8.96 3.67
N GLY A 216 -15.47 -8.12 4.72
CA GLY A 216 -15.35 -6.67 4.58
C GLY A 216 -14.11 -6.28 3.77
N TYR A 217 -12.95 -6.73 4.24
CA TYR A 217 -11.70 -6.47 3.54
C TYR A 217 -11.62 -7.18 2.17
N ALA A 218 -12.12 -8.40 2.08
CA ALA A 218 -12.12 -9.17 0.83
C ALA A 218 -12.86 -8.44 -0.30
N VAL A 219 -14.06 -7.91 -0.02
CA VAL A 219 -14.87 -7.16 -0.97
C VAL A 219 -14.16 -5.86 -1.37
N PHE A 220 -13.64 -5.10 -0.40
CA PHE A 220 -12.84 -3.91 -0.66
C PHE A 220 -11.63 -4.22 -1.55
N ALA A 221 -10.81 -5.20 -1.19
CA ALA A 221 -9.59 -5.57 -1.93
C ALA A 221 -9.89 -6.08 -3.34
N ALA A 222 -10.98 -6.84 -3.53
CA ALA A 222 -11.40 -7.31 -4.83
C ALA A 222 -11.79 -6.16 -5.76
N THR A 223 -12.65 -5.25 -5.30
CA THR A 223 -13.10 -4.11 -6.11
C THR A 223 -11.96 -3.13 -6.39
N MET A 224 -11.05 -2.93 -5.45
CA MET A 224 -9.84 -2.13 -5.64
C MET A 224 -8.93 -2.74 -6.70
N THR A 225 -8.66 -4.05 -6.61
CA THR A 225 -7.82 -4.75 -7.58
C THR A 225 -8.42 -4.72 -8.98
N LEU A 226 -9.71 -5.01 -9.10
CA LEU A 226 -10.42 -4.92 -10.39
C LEU A 226 -10.39 -3.49 -10.94
N GLY A 227 -10.67 -2.50 -10.10
CA GLY A 227 -10.61 -1.10 -10.49
C GLY A 227 -9.22 -0.68 -10.99
N ARG A 228 -8.14 -1.18 -10.39
CA ARG A 228 -6.75 -0.94 -10.83
C ARG A 228 -6.43 -1.65 -12.14
N LEU A 229 -6.84 -2.90 -12.32
CA LEU A 229 -6.56 -3.67 -13.54
C LEU A 229 -7.21 -3.06 -14.79
N PHE A 230 -8.40 -2.49 -14.65
CA PHE A 230 -9.09 -1.79 -15.74
C PHE A 230 -8.85 -0.27 -15.72
N GLY A 231 -8.10 0.23 -14.77
CA GLY A 231 -7.95 1.64 -14.45
C GLY A 231 -7.36 2.47 -15.57
N ASP A 232 -6.35 1.97 -16.28
CA ASP A 232 -5.73 2.70 -17.39
C ASP A 232 -6.73 3.02 -18.51
N ALA A 233 -7.63 2.08 -18.81
CA ALA A 233 -8.71 2.32 -19.77
C ALA A 233 -9.74 3.36 -19.26
N VAL A 234 -10.04 3.34 -17.96
CA VAL A 234 -10.92 4.32 -17.31
C VAL A 234 -10.27 5.70 -17.33
N VAL A 235 -9.01 5.83 -16.91
CA VAL A 235 -8.27 7.09 -16.89
C VAL A 235 -8.17 7.69 -18.30
N LYS A 236 -7.91 6.85 -19.31
CA LYS A 236 -7.85 7.30 -20.71
C LYS A 236 -9.17 7.84 -21.22
N ARG A 237 -10.30 7.25 -20.81
CA ARG A 237 -11.64 7.67 -21.28
C ARG A 237 -12.23 8.84 -20.50
N VAL A 238 -12.05 8.83 -19.19
CA VAL A 238 -12.69 9.77 -18.27
C VAL A 238 -11.80 11.01 -18.00
N GLY A 239 -10.49 10.82 -18.05
CA GLY A 239 -9.47 11.83 -17.72
C GLY A 239 -9.08 11.81 -16.24
N SER A 240 -7.80 12.13 -15.98
CA SER A 240 -7.16 12.05 -14.65
C SER A 240 -7.93 12.78 -13.55
N ASN A 241 -8.31 14.03 -13.79
CA ASN A 241 -8.99 14.86 -12.79
C ASN A 241 -10.36 14.31 -12.41
N ARG A 242 -11.14 13.90 -13.41
CA ARG A 242 -12.47 13.32 -13.17
C ARG A 242 -12.37 11.99 -12.42
N VAL A 243 -11.34 11.18 -12.69
CA VAL A 243 -11.10 9.93 -11.95
C VAL A 243 -10.85 10.22 -10.47
N ILE A 244 -10.06 11.24 -10.11
CA ILE A 244 -9.86 11.62 -8.70
C ILE A 244 -11.17 12.14 -8.09
N ILE A 245 -11.90 13.01 -8.79
CA ILE A 245 -13.16 13.57 -8.28
C ILE A 245 -14.19 12.47 -8.05
N LEU A 246 -14.50 11.69 -9.08
CA LEU A 246 -15.51 10.63 -9.00
C LEU A 246 -15.09 9.52 -8.05
N GLY A 247 -13.79 9.17 -8.03
CA GLY A 247 -13.23 8.21 -7.10
C GLY A 247 -13.38 8.64 -5.65
N GLY A 248 -13.01 9.89 -5.34
CA GLY A 248 -13.16 10.44 -3.98
C GLY A 248 -14.63 10.51 -3.53
N LEU A 249 -15.54 10.95 -4.42
CA LEU A 249 -16.98 10.96 -4.14
C LEU A 249 -17.53 9.55 -3.93
N CYS A 250 -17.15 8.59 -4.78
CA CYS A 250 -17.58 7.20 -4.67
C CYS A 250 -17.10 6.58 -3.35
N ALA A 251 -15.83 6.78 -2.97
CA ALA A 251 -15.28 6.25 -1.73
C ALA A 251 -15.92 6.90 -0.50
N ALA A 252 -16.13 8.22 -0.51
CA ALA A 252 -16.81 8.92 0.58
C ALA A 252 -18.27 8.44 0.74
N ALA A 253 -19.01 8.32 -0.37
CA ALA A 253 -20.35 7.77 -0.36
C ALA A 253 -20.36 6.32 0.15
N GLY A 254 -19.36 5.52 -0.21
CA GLY A 254 -19.21 4.15 0.28
C GLY A 254 -19.08 4.08 1.81
N LEU A 255 -18.21 4.90 2.41
CA LEU A 255 -18.10 4.98 3.88
C LEU A 255 -19.40 5.50 4.52
N ALA A 256 -20.04 6.48 3.92
CA ALA A 256 -21.33 6.98 4.42
C ALA A 256 -22.42 5.89 4.39
N VAL A 257 -22.51 5.12 3.29
CA VAL A 257 -23.45 3.98 3.18
C VAL A 257 -23.16 2.93 4.25
N ALA A 258 -21.88 2.54 4.41
CA ALA A 258 -21.47 1.55 5.40
C ALA A 258 -21.81 1.98 6.84
N THR A 259 -21.68 3.28 7.11
CA THR A 259 -21.80 3.84 8.46
C THR A 259 -23.25 4.18 8.82
N LEU A 260 -24.00 4.82 7.91
CA LEU A 260 -25.34 5.35 8.20
C LEU A 260 -26.45 4.31 8.04
N ILE A 261 -26.24 3.26 7.25
CA ILE A 261 -27.25 2.21 7.04
C ILE A 261 -26.92 1.01 7.93
N PRO A 262 -27.78 0.68 8.95
CA PRO A 262 -27.43 -0.25 10.02
C PRO A 262 -27.59 -1.73 9.64
N VAL A 263 -27.32 -2.11 8.38
CA VAL A 263 -27.33 -3.50 7.93
C VAL A 263 -25.98 -3.90 7.33
N TRP A 264 -25.54 -5.14 7.57
CA TRP A 264 -24.23 -5.60 7.13
C TRP A 264 -24.05 -5.63 5.60
N GLN A 265 -25.13 -5.87 4.86
CA GLN A 265 -25.11 -5.84 3.38
C GLN A 265 -24.76 -4.43 2.86
N ALA A 266 -25.29 -3.39 3.49
CA ALA A 266 -24.95 -2.01 3.17
C ALA A 266 -23.48 -1.70 3.49
N ALA A 267 -22.94 -2.25 4.60
CA ALA A 267 -21.53 -2.09 4.90
C ALA A 267 -20.64 -2.75 3.84
N LEU A 268 -20.97 -3.97 3.38
CA LEU A 268 -20.22 -4.61 2.29
C LEU A 268 -20.30 -3.83 0.97
N LEU A 269 -21.50 -3.34 0.60
CA LEU A 269 -21.66 -2.47 -0.57
C LEU A 269 -20.82 -1.20 -0.41
N GLY A 270 -20.85 -0.59 0.77
CA GLY A 270 -20.02 0.57 1.09
C GLY A 270 -18.54 0.30 0.90
N TYR A 271 -18.04 -0.82 1.40
CA TYR A 271 -16.63 -1.21 1.24
C TYR A 271 -16.27 -1.50 -0.24
N ALA A 272 -17.19 -2.07 -1.00
CA ALA A 272 -17.01 -2.22 -2.45
C ALA A 272 -16.87 -0.86 -3.15
N LEU A 273 -17.69 0.12 -2.77
CA LEU A 273 -17.60 1.49 -3.30
C LEU A 273 -16.31 2.19 -2.88
N VAL A 274 -15.84 1.98 -1.63
CA VAL A 274 -14.53 2.50 -1.19
C VAL A 274 -13.40 1.93 -2.03
N GLY A 275 -13.38 0.62 -2.25
CA GLY A 275 -12.38 -0.04 -3.06
C GLY A 275 -12.37 0.44 -4.52
N ALA A 276 -13.54 0.50 -5.14
CA ALA A 276 -13.70 1.00 -6.51
C ALA A 276 -13.28 2.47 -6.62
N GLY A 277 -13.71 3.32 -5.66
CA GLY A 277 -13.42 4.75 -5.63
C GLY A 277 -11.94 5.06 -5.42
N CYS A 278 -11.29 4.38 -4.48
CA CYS A 278 -9.87 4.60 -4.18
C CYS A 278 -8.92 4.03 -5.25
N SER A 279 -9.36 3.06 -6.05
CA SER A 279 -8.52 2.22 -6.91
C SER A 279 -7.53 2.99 -7.79
N ASN A 280 -7.96 4.07 -8.43
CA ASN A 280 -7.17 4.79 -9.42
C ASN A 280 -6.65 6.16 -8.98
N ILE A 281 -6.98 6.62 -7.75
CA ILE A 281 -6.56 7.93 -7.27
C ILE A 281 -5.03 7.97 -7.11
N VAL A 282 -4.45 7.00 -6.40
CA VAL A 282 -3.00 6.92 -6.18
C VAL A 282 -2.23 6.75 -7.49
N PRO A 283 -2.59 5.81 -8.40
CA PRO A 283 -1.96 5.72 -9.72
C PRO A 283 -1.94 7.05 -10.48
N VAL A 284 -3.08 7.75 -10.54
CA VAL A 284 -3.17 9.06 -11.20
C VAL A 284 -2.29 10.11 -10.51
N CYS A 285 -2.18 10.09 -9.19
CA CYS A 285 -1.29 10.97 -8.43
C CYS A 285 0.19 10.75 -8.79
N TYR A 286 0.63 9.50 -8.94
CA TYR A 286 2.00 9.20 -9.40
C TYR A 286 2.25 9.70 -10.84
N SER A 287 1.29 9.49 -11.74
CA SER A 287 1.38 10.05 -13.10
C SER A 287 1.45 11.58 -13.09
N ALA A 288 0.70 12.24 -12.19
CA ALA A 288 0.70 13.70 -12.05
C ALA A 288 2.03 14.22 -11.50
N VAL A 289 2.63 13.53 -10.51
CA VAL A 289 3.94 13.89 -9.96
C VAL A 289 5.06 13.75 -11.00
N GLY A 290 4.97 12.81 -11.91
CA GLY A 290 5.93 12.68 -13.02
C GLY A 290 5.85 13.82 -14.04
N ARG A 291 4.77 14.63 -14.05
CA ARG A 291 4.58 15.77 -14.97
C ARG A 291 4.81 17.15 -14.33
N GLN A 292 4.86 17.23 -13.01
CA GLN A 292 5.08 18.50 -12.30
C GLN A 292 6.51 19.03 -12.49
N LYS A 293 6.69 20.35 -12.28
CA LYS A 293 7.98 21.05 -12.42
C LYS A 293 8.44 21.77 -11.15
N THR A 294 7.75 21.53 -10.01
CA THR A 294 8.02 22.24 -8.74
C THR A 294 9.23 21.68 -8.02
N MET A 295 9.45 20.34 -8.16
CA MET A 295 10.56 19.63 -7.55
C MET A 295 11.16 18.63 -8.54
N PRO A 296 12.46 18.29 -8.44
CA PRO A 296 13.05 17.22 -9.23
C PRO A 296 12.32 15.89 -9.01
N GLU A 297 12.13 15.11 -10.06
CA GLU A 297 11.40 13.84 -10.04
C GLU A 297 12.06 12.83 -9.08
N SER A 298 13.40 12.83 -9.02
CA SER A 298 14.20 11.98 -8.12
C SER A 298 13.87 12.18 -6.64
N VAL A 299 13.28 13.31 -6.26
CA VAL A 299 12.89 13.63 -4.88
C VAL A 299 11.37 13.66 -4.72
N ALA A 300 10.64 14.07 -5.76
CA ALA A 300 9.19 14.24 -5.71
C ALA A 300 8.46 12.88 -5.56
N ILE A 301 8.87 11.85 -6.31
CA ILE A 301 8.26 10.52 -6.21
C ILE A 301 8.51 9.89 -4.83
N PRO A 302 9.76 9.82 -4.32
CA PRO A 302 10.00 9.36 -2.95
C PRO A 302 9.21 10.15 -1.89
N ALA A 303 9.08 11.47 -2.06
CA ALA A 303 8.36 12.31 -1.10
C ALA A 303 6.87 11.97 -1.04
N ILE A 304 6.18 11.80 -2.19
CA ILE A 304 4.76 11.42 -2.18
C ILE A 304 4.56 9.97 -1.70
N THR A 305 5.50 9.08 -2.00
CA THR A 305 5.48 7.70 -1.51
C THR A 305 5.58 7.68 0.02
N THR A 306 6.53 8.43 0.58
CA THR A 306 6.72 8.54 2.04
C THR A 306 5.50 9.15 2.73
N VAL A 307 4.98 10.26 2.23
CA VAL A 307 3.79 10.92 2.80
C VAL A 307 2.57 10.01 2.68
N GLY A 308 2.37 9.38 1.53
CA GLY A 308 1.29 8.41 1.33
C GLY A 308 1.37 7.25 2.32
N TYR A 309 2.55 6.64 2.44
CA TYR A 309 2.77 5.49 3.33
C TYR A 309 2.55 5.82 4.81
N ALA A 310 2.82 7.08 5.20
CA ALA A 310 2.47 7.56 6.55
C ALA A 310 0.96 7.44 6.82
N GLY A 311 0.10 7.54 5.80
CA GLY A 311 -1.35 7.35 5.93
C GLY A 311 -1.72 5.94 6.36
N ILE A 312 -1.13 4.92 5.74
CA ILE A 312 -1.41 3.52 6.09
C ILE A 312 -0.83 3.15 7.46
N LEU A 313 0.25 3.81 7.88
CA LEU A 313 0.88 3.55 9.18
C LEU A 313 0.17 4.26 10.34
N ILE A 314 -0.22 5.53 10.14
CA ILE A 314 -0.88 6.36 11.15
C ILE A 314 -2.38 6.04 11.24
N GLY A 315 -3.00 5.70 10.10
CA GLY A 315 -4.43 5.51 9.97
C GLY A 315 -5.05 4.59 11.03
N PRO A 316 -4.56 3.35 11.19
CA PRO A 316 -5.10 2.40 12.17
C PRO A 316 -5.10 2.94 13.60
N ALA A 317 -3.99 3.58 14.01
CA ALA A 317 -3.85 4.16 15.35
C ALA A 317 -4.77 5.38 15.54
N ALA A 318 -4.87 6.25 14.55
CA ALA A 318 -5.75 7.42 14.59
C ALA A 318 -7.24 7.01 14.68
N ILE A 319 -7.65 6.04 13.85
CA ILE A 319 -9.01 5.49 13.88
C ILE A 319 -9.29 4.83 15.22
N GLY A 320 -8.36 4.02 15.74
CA GLY A 320 -8.51 3.37 17.04
C GLY A 320 -8.65 4.37 18.19
N PHE A 321 -7.85 5.45 18.17
CA PHE A 321 -7.95 6.52 19.15
C PHE A 321 -9.31 7.23 19.08
N ILE A 322 -9.78 7.60 17.89
CA ILE A 322 -11.09 8.23 17.69
C ILE A 322 -12.20 7.28 18.13
N ALA A 323 -12.11 6.00 17.77
CA ALA A 323 -13.09 4.99 18.17
C ALA A 323 -13.14 4.80 19.70
N HIS A 324 -12.00 4.90 20.38
CA HIS A 324 -11.93 4.79 21.84
C HIS A 324 -12.57 5.98 22.55
N VAL A 325 -12.33 7.21 22.08
CA VAL A 325 -12.86 8.42 22.72
C VAL A 325 -14.28 8.78 22.25
N SER A 326 -14.77 8.17 21.17
CA SER A 326 -16.09 8.46 20.61
C SER A 326 -16.74 7.21 20.02
N SER A 327 -16.59 6.95 18.71
CA SER A 327 -17.11 5.74 18.05
C SER A 327 -16.37 5.43 16.75
N LEU A 328 -16.47 4.17 16.33
CA LEU A 328 -15.87 3.74 15.05
C LEU A 328 -16.62 4.32 13.85
N GLU A 329 -17.95 4.57 14.00
CA GLU A 329 -18.74 5.26 12.99
C GLU A 329 -18.23 6.68 12.76
N LEU A 330 -17.94 7.44 13.83
CA LEU A 330 -17.39 8.79 13.70
C LEU A 330 -16.01 8.75 13.03
N ALA A 331 -15.16 7.80 13.39
CA ALA A 331 -13.85 7.63 12.74
C ALA A 331 -14.00 7.41 11.24
N PHE A 332 -14.89 6.53 10.81
CA PHE A 332 -15.16 6.28 9.38
C PHE A 332 -15.76 7.50 8.68
N MET A 333 -16.64 8.26 9.35
CA MET A 333 -17.19 9.51 8.79
C MET A 333 -16.13 10.59 8.62
N ILE A 334 -15.14 10.68 9.51
CA ILE A 334 -13.99 11.58 9.34
C ILE A 334 -13.20 11.19 8.09
N VAL A 335 -12.93 9.90 7.89
CA VAL A 335 -12.27 9.43 6.66
C VAL A 335 -13.11 9.74 5.41
N ALA A 336 -14.44 9.60 5.48
CA ALA A 336 -15.34 9.99 4.39
C ALA A 336 -15.21 11.48 4.05
N VAL A 337 -15.16 12.36 5.05
CA VAL A 337 -14.94 13.81 4.85
C VAL A 337 -13.55 14.08 4.24
N MET A 338 -12.51 13.38 4.68
CA MET A 338 -11.18 13.48 4.06
C MET A 338 -11.21 13.07 2.58
N LEU A 339 -11.95 12.01 2.23
CA LEU A 339 -12.13 11.57 0.84
C LEU A 339 -12.95 12.57 0.01
N LEU A 340 -13.91 13.30 0.58
CA LEU A 340 -14.51 14.47 -0.07
C LEU A 340 -13.48 15.57 -0.34
N GLY A 341 -12.53 15.77 0.60
CA GLY A 341 -11.38 16.65 0.40
C GLY A 341 -10.52 16.21 -0.80
N VAL A 342 -10.33 14.89 -0.99
CA VAL A 342 -9.65 14.33 -2.18
C VAL A 342 -10.42 14.66 -3.46
N ALA A 343 -11.75 14.51 -3.46
CA ALA A 343 -12.58 14.86 -4.61
C ALA A 343 -12.47 16.34 -4.99
N ILE A 344 -12.55 17.24 -3.99
CA ILE A 344 -12.35 18.69 -4.20
C ILE A 344 -10.92 18.95 -4.72
N GLY A 345 -9.94 18.27 -4.16
CA GLY A 345 -8.54 18.36 -4.57
C GLY A 345 -8.32 17.98 -6.04
N GLY A 346 -9.01 16.97 -6.53
CA GLY A 346 -8.94 16.54 -7.92
C GLY A 346 -9.28 17.65 -8.93
N SER A 347 -10.15 18.58 -8.55
CA SER A 347 -10.49 19.72 -9.41
C SER A 347 -9.36 20.75 -9.55
N LYS A 348 -8.42 20.79 -8.59
CA LYS A 348 -7.30 21.73 -8.55
C LYS A 348 -6.02 21.21 -9.18
N LEU A 349 -5.92 19.89 -9.41
CA LEU A 349 -4.81 19.29 -10.12
C LEU A 349 -4.90 19.68 -11.61
N ARG A 350 -4.01 20.58 -12.04
CA ARG A 350 -3.80 20.82 -13.47
C ARG A 350 -2.89 19.73 -14.00
N THR A 351 -3.48 18.71 -14.63
CA THR A 351 -2.77 17.59 -15.26
C THR A 351 -2.60 17.80 -16.76
#